data_15451a1be17fe8a904cd3b51381fd902
#
_entry.id   15451a1be17fe8a904cd3b51381fd902
#
_cell.length_a   1.000
_cell.length_b   1.000
_cell.length_c   1.000
_cell.angle_alpha   90.00
_cell.angle_beta   90.00
_cell.angle_gamma   90.00
#
_symmetry.space_group_name_H-M   'P 1'
#
loop_
_entity.id
_entity.type
_entity.pdbx_description
1 polymer ?
#
loop_
_entity_poly.entity_id
_entity_poly.type
_entity_poly.pdbx_seq_one_letter_code
_entity_poly.pdbx_strand_id
1 'polypeptide(L)'
;LSSAASDVYKRQDLDSTKKVMRYLSDNNLTDNDYAYDTLSTLYEAIHVKPLINYYLQEEQEPDKVLDIFIRTNSGGTPLSFSDLLMSIASANWKKIDARKEIESVVKEVYGIGRPGFLIDKDFVLKTCLVLFIDNIKFQLKNFTYENVQLFETNWDKVKKSIVAAFTLFEKLGFNNNTFRAKNAAIPIIYYIYYKGLQDTIVKATYDAEDKKAITRWLTLTFIKSIFGGQTDSVLVTMRKVLKETDNKQF
;
A
#
# COMPACT_ATOMS: atom_id res chain seq x y z
N LEU A 1 5.72 -24.28 -26.54
CA LEU A 1 4.35 -23.77 -26.79
C LEU A 1 3.41 -24.77 -27.48
N SER A 2 3.84 -26.01 -27.84
CA SER A 2 3.00 -26.87 -28.68
C SER A 2 2.27 -28.00 -27.98
N SER A 3 2.65 -28.46 -26.81
CA SER A 3 2.05 -29.70 -26.25
C SER A 3 0.82 -29.47 -25.37
N ALA A 4 0.87 -28.54 -24.44
CA ALA A 4 -0.25 -28.33 -23.51
C ALA A 4 -1.50 -27.72 -24.17
N ALA A 5 -1.32 -26.73 -25.07
CA ALA A 5 -2.42 -26.17 -25.86
C ALA A 5 -3.04 -27.20 -26.81
N SER A 6 -2.22 -28.06 -27.42
CA SER A 6 -2.69 -29.14 -28.31
C SER A 6 -3.51 -30.19 -27.58
N ASP A 7 -3.16 -30.51 -26.32
CA ASP A 7 -3.90 -31.50 -25.53
C ASP A 7 -5.25 -30.99 -25.01
N VAL A 8 -5.35 -29.70 -24.76
CA VAL A 8 -6.64 -29.06 -24.43
C VAL A 8 -7.56 -29.04 -25.66
N TYR A 9 -7.01 -28.73 -26.85
CA TYR A 9 -7.81 -28.74 -28.09
C TYR A 9 -8.25 -30.13 -28.53
N LYS A 10 -7.47 -31.18 -28.30
CA LYS A 10 -7.85 -32.56 -28.68
C LYS A 10 -8.93 -33.19 -27.82
N ARG A 11 -9.18 -32.69 -26.61
CA ARG A 11 -10.28 -33.17 -25.75
C ARG A 11 -11.63 -32.50 -26.04
N GLN A 12 -11.70 -31.55 -26.98
CA GLN A 12 -12.85 -30.69 -27.16
C GLN A 12 -13.98 -31.26 -28.03
N ASP A 13 -13.74 -32.26 -28.88
CA ASP A 13 -14.62 -32.36 -30.06
C ASP A 13 -15.65 -33.47 -30.14
N LEU A 14 -15.63 -34.50 -29.32
CA LEU A 14 -16.59 -35.63 -29.52
C LEU A 14 -17.47 -35.98 -28.34
N ASP A 15 -17.07 -35.56 -27.13
CA ASP A 15 -17.79 -36.01 -25.92
C ASP A 15 -18.86 -34.99 -25.44
N SER A 16 -18.80 -33.78 -25.97
CA SER A 16 -19.60 -32.62 -25.52
C SER A 16 -21.07 -32.74 -25.94
N THR A 17 -21.28 -32.87 -27.22
CA THR A 17 -22.63 -32.97 -27.79
C THR A 17 -23.34 -34.22 -27.28
N LYS A 18 -22.60 -35.35 -27.14
CA LYS A 18 -23.16 -36.58 -26.57
C LYS A 18 -23.59 -36.44 -25.11
N LYS A 19 -22.87 -35.71 -24.30
CA LYS A 19 -23.21 -35.46 -22.87
C LYS A 19 -24.43 -34.59 -22.74
N VAL A 20 -24.52 -33.51 -23.53
CA VAL A 20 -25.68 -32.63 -23.56
C VAL A 20 -26.93 -33.41 -24.04
N MET A 21 -26.79 -34.15 -25.15
CA MET A 21 -27.90 -34.95 -25.68
C MET A 21 -28.36 -36.02 -24.71
N ARG A 22 -27.44 -36.71 -24.02
CA ARG A 22 -27.81 -37.71 -23.00
C ARG A 22 -28.57 -37.05 -21.84
N TYR A 23 -28.10 -35.92 -21.34
CA TYR A 23 -28.77 -35.18 -20.27
C TYR A 23 -30.19 -34.76 -20.67
N LEU A 24 -30.35 -34.22 -21.90
CA LEU A 24 -31.67 -33.86 -22.42
C LEU A 24 -32.61 -35.07 -22.53
N SER A 25 -32.07 -36.20 -23.02
CA SER A 25 -32.85 -37.46 -23.12
C SER A 25 -33.26 -37.98 -21.75
N ASP A 26 -32.33 -38.02 -20.80
CA ASP A 26 -32.57 -38.53 -19.43
C ASP A 26 -33.60 -37.69 -18.65
N ASN A 27 -33.79 -36.41 -19.04
CA ASN A 27 -34.74 -35.49 -18.42
C ASN A 27 -36.00 -35.21 -19.27
N ASN A 28 -36.24 -35.94 -20.36
CA ASN A 28 -37.37 -35.75 -21.30
C ASN A 28 -37.44 -34.33 -21.90
N LEU A 29 -36.27 -33.73 -22.19
CA LEU A 29 -36.12 -32.38 -22.75
C LEU A 29 -35.63 -32.41 -24.20
N THR A 30 -35.69 -33.53 -24.88
CA THR A 30 -35.14 -33.74 -26.23
C THR A 30 -35.75 -32.79 -27.27
N ASP A 31 -37.05 -32.46 -27.12
CA ASP A 31 -37.77 -31.58 -28.04
C ASP A 31 -37.85 -30.13 -27.55
N ASN A 32 -37.00 -29.77 -26.56
CA ASN A 32 -36.97 -28.41 -26.00
C ASN A 32 -35.74 -27.65 -26.53
N ASP A 33 -35.93 -26.87 -27.56
CA ASP A 33 -34.84 -26.07 -28.19
C ASP A 33 -34.19 -25.13 -27.21
N TYR A 34 -34.94 -24.50 -26.31
CA TYR A 34 -34.40 -23.59 -25.28
C TYR A 34 -33.46 -24.33 -24.31
N ALA A 35 -33.82 -25.54 -23.91
CA ALA A 35 -32.96 -26.33 -23.03
C ALA A 35 -31.68 -26.76 -23.75
N TYR A 36 -31.78 -27.13 -25.03
CA TYR A 36 -30.63 -27.46 -25.85
C TYR A 36 -29.67 -26.27 -26.02
N ASP A 37 -30.19 -25.13 -26.42
CA ASP A 37 -29.39 -23.90 -26.65
C ASP A 37 -28.72 -23.43 -25.36
N THR A 38 -29.44 -23.46 -24.25
CA THR A 38 -28.92 -23.06 -22.95
C THR A 38 -27.78 -23.97 -22.49
N LEU A 39 -27.96 -25.28 -22.57
CA LEU A 39 -26.94 -26.24 -22.15
C LEU A 39 -25.74 -26.23 -23.11
N SER A 40 -25.98 -26.09 -24.40
CA SER A 40 -24.91 -25.95 -25.39
C SER A 40 -24.07 -24.68 -25.15
N THR A 41 -24.74 -23.55 -24.94
CA THR A 41 -24.07 -22.27 -24.62
C THR A 41 -23.27 -22.37 -23.34
N LEU A 42 -23.81 -22.95 -22.29
CA LEU A 42 -23.14 -23.18 -21.01
C LEU A 42 -21.92 -24.10 -21.19
N TYR A 43 -22.09 -25.19 -21.91
CA TYR A 43 -21.01 -26.11 -22.20
C TYR A 43 -19.86 -25.41 -22.98
N GLU A 44 -20.20 -24.67 -24.03
CA GLU A 44 -19.24 -23.90 -24.81
C GLU A 44 -18.51 -22.89 -23.95
N ALA A 45 -19.22 -22.17 -23.06
CA ALA A 45 -18.63 -21.18 -22.17
C ALA A 45 -17.61 -21.81 -21.20
N ILE A 46 -17.90 -23.00 -20.69
CA ILE A 46 -17.04 -23.66 -19.69
C ILE A 46 -15.88 -24.44 -20.33
N HIS A 47 -16.12 -25.10 -21.50
CA HIS A 47 -15.18 -26.09 -22.03
C HIS A 47 -14.51 -25.69 -23.34
N VAL A 48 -15.09 -24.76 -24.13
CA VAL A 48 -14.61 -24.41 -25.47
C VAL A 48 -14.05 -23.00 -25.53
N LYS A 49 -14.78 -22.03 -24.98
CA LYS A 49 -14.35 -20.63 -25.04
C LYS A 49 -13.14 -20.40 -24.12
N PRO A 50 -12.07 -19.78 -24.61
CA PRO A 50 -10.91 -19.41 -23.80
C PRO A 50 -11.30 -18.22 -22.90
N LEU A 51 -11.98 -18.51 -21.77
CA LEU A 51 -12.42 -17.49 -20.81
C LEU A 51 -11.30 -17.01 -19.90
N ILE A 52 -10.26 -17.83 -19.74
CA ILE A 52 -9.09 -17.50 -18.91
C ILE A 52 -7.89 -17.31 -19.85
N ASN A 53 -7.42 -16.09 -19.95
CA ASN A 53 -6.19 -15.78 -20.65
C ASN A 53 -5.05 -15.66 -19.63
N TYR A 54 -3.88 -16.25 -19.92
CA TYR A 54 -2.70 -16.11 -19.10
C TYR A 54 -1.51 -15.73 -19.96
N TYR A 55 -0.59 -14.96 -19.37
CA TYR A 55 0.70 -14.64 -19.93
C TYR A 55 1.78 -15.28 -19.06
N LEU A 56 2.62 -16.10 -19.66
CA LEU A 56 3.78 -16.66 -18.97
C LEU A 56 4.87 -15.59 -18.92
N GLN A 57 5.21 -15.13 -17.70
CA GLN A 57 6.36 -14.25 -17.47
C GLN A 57 7.55 -15.11 -17.01
N GLU A 58 8.60 -15.16 -17.83
CA GLU A 58 9.82 -15.92 -17.53
C GLU A 58 10.77 -15.13 -16.62
N GLU A 59 10.72 -13.81 -16.69
CA GLU A 59 11.53 -12.92 -15.87
C GLU A 59 11.02 -12.90 -14.43
N GLN A 60 11.91 -13.24 -13.49
CA GLN A 60 11.59 -13.35 -12.05
C GLN A 60 11.86 -12.05 -11.28
N GLU A 61 12.06 -10.91 -11.98
CA GLU A 61 12.26 -9.62 -11.32
C GLU A 61 10.93 -9.15 -10.67
N PRO A 62 10.87 -9.05 -9.31
CA PRO A 62 9.62 -8.79 -8.61
C PRO A 62 8.92 -7.48 -9.03
N ASP A 63 9.68 -6.42 -9.31
CA ASP A 63 9.13 -5.14 -9.73
C ASP A 63 8.44 -5.23 -11.11
N LYS A 64 8.98 -6.02 -12.05
CA LYS A 64 8.35 -6.26 -13.36
C LYS A 64 7.09 -7.12 -13.27
N VAL A 65 7.15 -8.20 -12.50
CA VAL A 65 5.99 -9.07 -12.27
C VAL A 65 4.85 -8.25 -11.67
N LEU A 66 5.17 -7.36 -10.75
CA LEU A 66 4.21 -6.46 -10.13
C LEU A 66 3.62 -5.46 -11.13
N ASP A 67 4.44 -4.81 -11.95
CA ASP A 67 3.97 -3.86 -12.96
C ASP A 67 2.98 -4.53 -13.94
N ILE A 68 3.28 -5.76 -14.38
CA ILE A 68 2.39 -6.56 -15.21
C ILE A 68 1.09 -6.86 -14.47
N PHE A 69 1.18 -7.28 -13.21
CA PHE A 69 0.01 -7.59 -12.39
C PHE A 69 -0.91 -6.37 -12.20
N ILE A 70 -0.35 -5.19 -11.91
CA ILE A 70 -1.13 -3.94 -11.77
C ILE A 70 -1.80 -3.58 -13.10
N ARG A 71 -1.08 -3.66 -14.21
CA ARG A 71 -1.63 -3.32 -15.55
C ARG A 71 -2.73 -4.27 -15.99
N THR A 72 -2.58 -5.56 -15.75
CA THR A 72 -3.60 -6.56 -16.11
C THR A 72 -4.86 -6.45 -15.26
N ASN A 73 -4.74 -6.01 -14.02
CA ASN A 73 -5.89 -5.77 -13.13
C ASN A 73 -6.55 -4.40 -13.31
N SER A 74 -6.10 -3.57 -14.26
CA SER A 74 -6.65 -2.23 -14.50
C SER A 74 -8.08 -2.21 -15.07
N GLY A 75 -8.60 -3.36 -15.53
CA GLY A 75 -9.98 -3.51 -16.04
C GLY A 75 -11.06 -3.71 -14.98
N GLY A 76 -10.68 -3.83 -13.69
CA GLY A 76 -11.59 -3.98 -12.56
C GLY A 76 -11.36 -2.91 -11.49
N THR A 77 -11.53 -3.25 -10.22
CA THR A 77 -11.08 -2.40 -9.11
C THR A 77 -9.54 -2.40 -9.11
N PRO A 78 -8.87 -1.28 -9.43
CA PRO A 78 -7.42 -1.27 -9.52
C PRO A 78 -6.81 -1.57 -8.15
N LEU A 79 -6.00 -2.62 -8.08
CA LEU A 79 -5.13 -2.83 -6.93
C LEU A 79 -4.09 -1.72 -6.93
N SER A 80 -4.09 -0.92 -5.86
CA SER A 80 -3.05 0.08 -5.69
C SER A 80 -1.73 -0.61 -5.33
N PHE A 81 -0.63 0.02 -5.70
CA PHE A 81 0.71 -0.42 -5.29
C PHE A 81 0.80 -0.61 -3.75
N SER A 82 0.13 0.23 -3.02
CA SER A 82 0.01 0.19 -1.57
C SER A 82 -0.72 -1.03 -1.04
N ASP A 83 -1.74 -1.53 -1.75
CA ASP A 83 -2.45 -2.75 -1.35
C ASP A 83 -1.52 -3.96 -1.40
N LEU A 84 -0.63 -3.97 -2.38
CA LEU A 84 0.37 -5.02 -2.48
C LEU A 84 1.43 -4.89 -1.38
N LEU A 85 1.98 -3.70 -1.15
CA LEU A 85 2.95 -3.49 -0.07
C LEU A 85 2.33 -3.83 1.30
N MET A 86 1.06 -3.50 1.50
CA MET A 86 0.31 -3.93 2.67
C MET A 86 0.18 -5.46 2.76
N SER A 87 -0.05 -6.13 1.63
CA SER A 87 -0.10 -7.59 1.59
C SER A 87 1.24 -8.22 1.96
N ILE A 88 2.35 -7.65 1.49
CA ILE A 88 3.70 -8.10 1.84
C ILE A 88 3.96 -7.88 3.33
N ALA A 89 3.63 -6.71 3.87
CA ALA A 89 3.74 -6.44 5.30
C ALA A 89 2.91 -7.44 6.12
N SER A 90 1.65 -7.67 5.72
CA SER A 90 0.75 -8.60 6.41
C SER A 90 1.22 -10.06 6.35
N ALA A 91 1.87 -10.48 5.26
CA ALA A 91 2.42 -11.83 5.12
C ALA A 91 3.68 -12.04 5.95
N ASN A 92 4.46 -10.98 6.22
CA ASN A 92 5.77 -11.08 6.84
C ASN A 92 5.80 -10.65 8.32
N TRP A 93 4.86 -9.86 8.80
CA TRP A 93 4.74 -9.59 10.23
C TRP A 93 4.24 -10.84 10.95
N LYS A 94 4.89 -11.20 12.05
CA LYS A 94 4.65 -12.44 12.77
C LYS A 94 4.04 -12.24 14.15
N LYS A 95 4.26 -11.09 14.78
CA LYS A 95 3.86 -10.81 16.16
C LYS A 95 2.54 -10.06 16.23
N ILE A 96 2.28 -9.20 15.25
CA ILE A 96 1.11 -8.32 15.20
C ILE A 96 0.52 -8.30 13.80
N ASP A 97 -0.76 -7.97 13.70
CA ASP A 97 -1.46 -7.84 12.42
C ASP A 97 -1.14 -6.47 11.79
N ALA A 98 -0.26 -6.46 10.78
CA ALA A 98 0.18 -5.24 10.12
C ALA A 98 -0.99 -4.37 9.61
N ARG A 99 -2.02 -5.00 9.02
CA ARG A 99 -3.17 -4.28 8.48
C ARG A 99 -3.93 -3.56 9.58
N LYS A 100 -4.28 -4.27 10.65
CA LYS A 100 -5.01 -3.68 11.79
C LYS A 100 -4.21 -2.57 12.46
N GLU A 101 -2.92 -2.78 12.63
CA GLU A 101 -2.04 -1.81 13.27
C GLU A 101 -1.90 -0.53 12.44
N ILE A 102 -1.65 -0.64 11.13
CA ILE A 102 -1.54 0.52 10.24
C ILE A 102 -2.87 1.27 10.14
N GLU A 103 -4.00 0.55 10.02
CA GLU A 103 -5.33 1.16 10.02
C GLU A 103 -5.64 1.84 11.37
N SER A 104 -5.17 1.27 12.48
CA SER A 104 -5.31 1.87 13.81
C SER A 104 -4.61 3.22 13.89
N VAL A 105 -3.37 3.34 13.38
CA VAL A 105 -2.64 4.62 13.32
C VAL A 105 -3.38 5.64 12.47
N VAL A 106 -3.88 5.24 11.29
CA VAL A 106 -4.65 6.13 10.42
C VAL A 106 -5.89 6.67 11.13
N LYS A 107 -6.63 5.80 11.82
CA LYS A 107 -7.82 6.19 12.60
C LYS A 107 -7.47 7.08 13.79
N GLU A 108 -6.39 6.78 14.51
CA GLU A 108 -5.92 7.55 15.65
C GLU A 108 -5.54 8.98 15.23
N VAL A 109 -4.79 9.12 14.14
CA VAL A 109 -4.42 10.43 13.57
C VAL A 109 -5.65 11.20 13.06
N TYR A 110 -6.63 10.52 12.49
CA TYR A 110 -7.90 11.13 12.13
C TYR A 110 -8.68 11.68 13.34
N GLY A 111 -8.51 11.07 14.50
CA GLY A 111 -9.09 11.56 15.76
C GLY A 111 -8.43 12.81 16.33
N ILE A 112 -7.30 13.26 15.79
CA ILE A 112 -6.56 14.43 16.29
C ILE A 112 -7.06 15.71 15.60
N GLY A 113 -7.57 16.65 16.38
CA GLY A 113 -8.07 17.93 15.90
C GLY A 113 -9.46 17.88 15.26
N ARG A 114 -9.93 19.03 14.79
CA ARG A 114 -11.24 19.18 14.08
C ARG A 114 -11.10 20.18 12.94
N PRO A 115 -11.17 19.78 11.65
CA PRO A 115 -11.23 18.38 11.18
C PRO A 115 -9.92 17.63 11.44
N GLY A 116 -10.05 16.32 11.71
CA GLY A 116 -8.92 15.43 11.95
C GLY A 116 -8.02 15.26 10.73
N PHE A 117 -6.75 14.95 10.96
CA PHE A 117 -5.79 14.81 9.87
C PHE A 117 -6.03 13.55 9.04
N LEU A 118 -6.08 13.71 7.74
CA LEU A 118 -6.21 12.61 6.79
C LEU A 118 -4.84 12.15 6.33
N ILE A 119 -4.43 11.00 6.83
CA ILE A 119 -3.29 10.24 6.29
C ILE A 119 -3.79 8.88 5.78
N ASP A 120 -3.00 8.22 4.99
CA ASP A 120 -3.29 6.91 4.44
C ASP A 120 -2.20 5.88 4.80
N LYS A 121 -2.44 4.63 4.40
CA LYS A 121 -1.47 3.54 4.60
C LYS A 121 -0.14 3.80 3.90
N ASP A 122 -0.15 4.50 2.76
CA ASP A 122 1.04 4.85 1.99
C ASP A 122 1.94 5.78 2.77
N PHE A 123 1.36 6.78 3.41
CA PHE A 123 2.08 7.69 4.30
C PHE A 123 2.77 6.92 5.43
N VAL A 124 2.06 5.97 6.07
CA VAL A 124 2.62 5.18 7.18
C VAL A 124 3.77 4.29 6.70
N LEU A 125 3.58 3.56 5.60
CA LEU A 125 4.61 2.70 5.02
C LEU A 125 5.81 3.51 4.52
N LYS A 126 5.58 4.67 3.92
CA LYS A 126 6.64 5.59 3.50
C LYS A 126 7.42 6.14 4.69
N THR A 127 6.74 6.43 5.79
CA THR A 127 7.40 6.83 7.05
C THR A 127 8.34 5.73 7.53
N CYS A 128 7.92 4.47 7.52
CA CYS A 128 8.80 3.35 7.87
C CYS A 128 10.03 3.27 6.96
N LEU A 129 9.86 3.42 5.64
CA LEU A 129 11.01 3.46 4.72
C LEU A 129 11.98 4.58 5.06
N VAL A 130 11.48 5.80 5.28
CA VAL A 130 12.36 6.95 5.61
C VAL A 130 13.07 6.76 6.94
N LEU A 131 12.44 6.11 7.91
CA LEU A 131 13.07 5.83 9.20
C LEU A 131 14.21 4.84 9.10
N PHE A 132 14.06 3.75 8.34
CA PHE A 132 14.93 2.59 8.45
C PHE A 132 15.76 2.27 7.22
N ILE A 133 15.30 2.63 6.01
CA ILE A 133 15.87 2.16 4.76
C ILE A 133 16.59 3.29 4.03
N ASP A 134 17.78 3.02 3.50
CA ASP A 134 18.55 4.06 2.80
C ASP A 134 17.92 4.46 1.48
N ASN A 135 17.43 3.51 0.71
CA ASN A 135 16.66 3.79 -0.50
C ASN A 135 15.19 3.98 -0.15
N ILE A 136 14.75 5.23 0.03
CA ILE A 136 13.39 5.57 0.44
C ILE A 136 12.35 5.51 -0.70
N LYS A 137 12.74 5.12 -1.92
CA LYS A 137 11.80 4.99 -3.02
C LYS A 137 10.73 3.97 -2.67
N PHE A 138 9.48 4.35 -2.91
CA PHE A 138 8.32 3.48 -2.65
C PHE A 138 8.24 2.41 -3.73
N GLN A 139 9.09 1.38 -3.64
CA GLN A 139 9.27 0.28 -4.60
C GLN A 139 9.30 -1.05 -3.87
N LEU A 140 8.85 -2.11 -4.56
CA LEU A 140 8.74 -3.46 -4.00
C LEU A 140 10.06 -3.97 -3.41
N LYS A 141 11.17 -3.75 -4.10
CA LYS A 141 12.51 -4.17 -3.67
C LYS A 141 12.95 -3.62 -2.31
N ASN A 142 12.29 -2.56 -1.81
CA ASN A 142 12.56 -2.00 -0.49
C ASN A 142 11.71 -2.63 0.61
N PHE A 143 10.75 -3.50 0.26
CA PHE A 143 9.92 -4.25 1.20
C PHE A 143 10.36 -5.71 1.30
N THR A 144 11.68 -5.93 1.45
CA THR A 144 12.23 -7.25 1.73
C THR A 144 11.77 -7.77 3.08
N TYR A 145 11.89 -9.07 3.29
CA TYR A 145 11.58 -9.70 4.57
C TYR A 145 12.28 -9.01 5.74
N GLU A 146 13.59 -8.75 5.61
CA GLU A 146 14.41 -8.11 6.64
C GLU A 146 13.91 -6.69 6.98
N ASN A 147 13.60 -5.89 5.96
CA ASN A 147 13.12 -4.53 6.13
C ASN A 147 11.75 -4.52 6.81
N VAL A 148 10.86 -5.41 6.41
CA VAL A 148 9.51 -5.51 6.97
C VAL A 148 9.55 -6.01 8.42
N GLN A 149 10.47 -6.92 8.77
CA GLN A 149 10.72 -7.33 10.15
C GLN A 149 11.28 -6.20 11.00
N LEU A 150 12.10 -5.32 10.42
CA LEU A 150 12.60 -4.13 11.10
C LEU A 150 11.47 -3.16 11.44
N PHE A 151 10.49 -3.00 10.54
CA PHE A 151 9.30 -2.20 10.80
C PHE A 151 8.48 -2.76 11.96
N GLU A 152 8.21 -4.08 11.96
CA GLU A 152 7.48 -4.75 13.03
C GLU A 152 8.17 -4.58 14.39
N THR A 153 9.48 -4.83 14.43
CA THR A 153 10.26 -4.75 15.68
C THR A 153 10.22 -3.37 16.32
N ASN A 154 10.12 -2.32 15.51
CA ASN A 154 10.12 -0.94 15.97
C ASN A 154 8.72 -0.30 15.95
N TRP A 155 7.68 -1.06 15.70
CA TRP A 155 6.35 -0.54 15.37
C TRP A 155 5.77 0.38 16.46
N ASP A 156 5.84 -0.02 17.72
CA ASP A 156 5.31 0.79 18.82
C ASP A 156 5.93 2.19 18.87
N LYS A 157 7.24 2.27 18.64
CA LYS A 157 7.94 3.55 18.62
C LYS A 157 7.58 4.37 17.38
N VAL A 158 7.41 3.74 16.23
CA VAL A 158 6.95 4.39 14.99
C VAL A 158 5.55 4.96 15.19
N LYS A 159 4.60 4.14 15.63
CA LYS A 159 3.21 4.54 15.93
C LYS A 159 3.17 5.76 16.85
N LYS A 160 3.83 5.68 18.01
CA LYS A 160 3.91 6.79 18.96
C LYS A 160 4.52 8.05 18.34
N SER A 161 5.55 7.92 17.49
CA SER A 161 6.17 9.07 16.83
C SER A 161 5.25 9.74 15.83
N ILE A 162 4.47 8.97 15.07
CA ILE A 162 3.46 9.50 14.14
C ILE A 162 2.38 10.25 14.93
N VAL A 163 1.80 9.62 15.93
CA VAL A 163 0.73 10.23 16.75
C VAL A 163 1.24 11.50 17.45
N ALA A 164 2.44 11.47 18.03
CA ALA A 164 3.05 12.62 18.69
C ALA A 164 3.26 13.80 17.72
N ALA A 165 3.69 13.54 16.49
CA ALA A 165 3.87 14.58 15.47
C ALA A 165 2.53 15.26 15.14
N PHE A 166 1.49 14.50 14.85
CA PHE A 166 0.19 15.07 14.52
C PHE A 166 -0.48 15.77 15.71
N THR A 167 -0.29 15.26 16.92
CA THR A 167 -0.72 15.95 18.15
C THR A 167 0.03 17.27 18.34
N LEU A 168 1.33 17.32 18.04
CA LEU A 168 2.09 18.57 18.03
C LEU A 168 1.52 19.55 17.00
N PHE A 169 1.23 19.10 15.77
CA PHE A 169 0.71 19.96 14.71
C PHE A 169 -0.65 20.58 15.09
N GLU A 170 -1.52 19.81 15.71
CA GLU A 170 -2.79 20.32 16.24
C GLU A 170 -2.56 21.41 17.28
N LYS A 171 -1.64 21.20 18.23
CA LYS A 171 -1.28 22.19 19.25
C LYS A 171 -0.61 23.43 18.68
N LEU A 172 0.04 23.34 17.54
CA LEU A 172 0.61 24.46 16.78
C LEU A 172 -0.44 25.19 15.92
N GLY A 173 -1.71 24.76 15.96
CA GLY A 173 -2.82 25.38 15.24
C GLY A 173 -3.02 24.85 13.81
N PHE A 174 -2.34 23.77 13.42
CA PHE A 174 -2.59 23.11 12.15
C PHE A 174 -3.78 22.15 12.25
N ASN A 175 -4.48 21.97 11.14
CA ASN A 175 -5.52 20.96 10.96
C ASN A 175 -5.44 20.40 9.55
N ASN A 176 -6.34 19.49 9.18
CA ASN A 176 -6.31 18.86 7.87
C ASN A 176 -6.34 19.85 6.69
N ASN A 177 -7.05 20.97 6.83
CA ASN A 177 -7.20 21.97 5.75
C ASN A 177 -5.93 22.82 5.57
N THR A 178 -5.24 23.12 6.67
CA THR A 178 -4.00 23.91 6.66
C THR A 178 -2.75 23.05 6.42
N PHE A 179 -2.78 21.79 6.82
CA PHE A 179 -1.67 20.83 6.62
C PHE A 179 -1.77 20.15 5.25
N ARG A 180 -1.51 20.89 4.18
CA ARG A 180 -1.74 20.44 2.80
C ARG A 180 -0.82 19.34 2.32
N ALA A 181 0.47 19.40 2.67
CA ALA A 181 1.48 18.45 2.23
C ALA A 181 1.80 17.45 3.36
N LYS A 182 1.10 16.31 3.40
CA LYS A 182 1.25 15.32 4.48
C LYS A 182 2.68 14.82 4.65
N ASN A 183 3.42 14.67 3.55
CA ASN A 183 4.81 14.22 3.60
C ASN A 183 5.76 15.18 4.34
N ALA A 184 5.37 16.44 4.55
CA ALA A 184 6.11 17.36 5.41
C ALA A 184 6.14 16.92 6.88
N ALA A 185 5.27 16.03 7.31
CA ALA A 185 5.31 15.44 8.64
C ALA A 185 6.48 14.47 8.82
N ILE A 186 6.92 13.79 7.76
CA ILE A 186 7.89 12.68 7.84
C ILE A 186 9.25 13.11 8.45
N PRO A 187 9.88 14.25 8.07
CA PRO A 187 11.10 14.70 8.71
C PRO A 187 10.93 14.98 10.21
N ILE A 188 9.78 15.49 10.63
CA ILE A 188 9.48 15.76 12.03
C ILE A 188 9.27 14.45 12.79
N ILE A 189 8.57 13.48 12.18
CA ILE A 189 8.43 12.12 12.75
C ILE A 189 9.80 11.45 12.89
N TYR A 190 10.68 11.61 11.89
CA TYR A 190 12.06 11.13 11.93
C TYR A 190 12.81 11.70 13.14
N TYR A 191 12.74 13.03 13.31
CA TYR A 191 13.34 13.73 14.44
C TYR A 191 12.81 13.23 15.78
N ILE A 192 11.49 13.15 15.94
CA ILE A 192 10.83 12.63 17.15
C ILE A 192 11.29 11.20 17.45
N TYR A 193 11.35 10.35 16.43
CA TYR A 193 11.73 8.95 16.57
C TYR A 193 13.17 8.79 17.09
N TYR A 194 14.13 9.43 16.43
CA TYR A 194 15.54 9.25 16.78
C TYR A 194 15.92 10.00 18.06
N LYS A 195 15.29 11.13 18.33
CA LYS A 195 15.51 11.89 19.57
C LYS A 195 14.80 11.29 20.78
N GLY A 196 13.88 10.36 20.60
CA GLY A 196 13.10 9.75 21.68
C GLY A 196 12.08 10.71 22.32
N LEU A 197 11.45 11.57 21.51
CA LEU A 197 10.57 12.65 22.00
C LEU A 197 9.08 12.30 22.01
N GLN A 198 8.71 11.03 21.81
CA GLN A 198 7.32 10.60 21.65
C GLN A 198 6.38 11.10 22.76
N ASP A 199 6.86 11.05 24.00
CA ASP A 199 6.06 11.38 25.18
C ASP A 199 6.30 12.83 25.67
N THR A 200 7.28 13.54 25.13
CA THR A 200 7.72 14.85 25.65
C THR A 200 7.39 16.00 24.71
N ILE A 201 7.47 15.83 23.41
CA ILE A 201 7.31 16.91 22.41
C ILE A 201 5.95 17.61 22.49
N VAL A 202 4.91 16.87 22.92
CA VAL A 202 3.54 17.37 23.07
C VAL A 202 3.30 18.10 24.41
N LYS A 203 4.23 18.03 25.37
CA LYS A 203 4.08 18.67 26.68
C LYS A 203 4.27 20.19 26.57
N ALA A 204 3.59 20.92 27.43
CA ALA A 204 3.74 22.37 27.53
C ALA A 204 5.17 22.77 27.88
N THR A 205 5.85 21.95 28.71
CA THR A 205 7.21 22.14 29.18
C THR A 205 8.30 21.79 28.16
N TYR A 206 7.94 21.25 26.97
CA TYR A 206 8.91 20.96 25.92
C TYR A 206 9.53 22.25 25.38
N ASP A 207 10.77 22.17 24.93
CA ASP A 207 11.58 23.27 24.40
C ASP A 207 10.79 24.18 23.43
N ALA A 208 10.73 25.47 23.81
CA ALA A 208 9.99 26.47 23.05
C ALA A 208 10.69 26.85 21.75
N GLU A 209 12.03 26.85 21.74
CA GLU A 209 12.81 27.20 20.55
C GLU A 209 12.71 26.10 19.49
N ASP A 210 12.76 24.83 19.89
CA ASP A 210 12.56 23.70 19.00
C ASP A 210 11.12 23.72 18.38
N LYS A 211 10.10 24.03 19.19
CA LYS A 211 8.73 24.21 18.68
C LYS A 211 8.65 25.35 17.66
N LYS A 212 9.34 26.47 17.92
CA LYS A 212 9.39 27.59 16.96
C LYS A 212 10.10 27.19 15.67
N ALA A 213 11.20 26.44 15.76
CA ALA A 213 11.93 25.95 14.60
C ALA A 213 11.04 25.05 13.73
N ILE A 214 10.36 24.07 14.35
CA ILE A 214 9.40 23.19 13.66
C ILE A 214 8.28 24.00 13.01
N THR A 215 7.67 24.95 13.73
CA THR A 215 6.60 25.79 13.20
C THR A 215 7.07 26.62 12.01
N ARG A 216 8.22 27.27 12.14
CA ARG A 216 8.83 28.06 11.06
C ARG A 216 9.12 27.21 9.83
N TRP A 217 9.69 26.02 10.04
CA TRP A 217 10.00 25.10 8.97
C TRP A 217 8.73 24.63 8.23
N LEU A 218 7.68 24.22 8.95
CA LEU A 218 6.40 23.84 8.36
C LEU A 218 5.78 25.00 7.55
N THR A 219 5.72 26.18 8.14
CA THR A 219 5.15 27.36 7.50
C THR A 219 5.86 27.68 6.18
N LEU A 220 7.20 27.71 6.20
CA LEU A 220 8.01 27.96 5.00
C LEU A 220 7.84 26.84 3.96
N THR A 221 7.78 25.60 4.41
CA THR A 221 7.55 24.43 3.55
C THR A 221 6.23 24.52 2.80
N PHE A 222 5.16 24.94 3.47
CA PHE A 222 3.84 25.09 2.86
C PHE A 222 3.77 26.32 1.94
N ILE A 223 4.32 27.46 2.34
CA ILE A 223 4.35 28.67 1.50
C ILE A 223 5.13 28.42 0.21
N LYS A 224 6.29 27.75 0.31
CA LYS A 224 7.16 27.47 -0.83
C LYS A 224 6.75 26.20 -1.60
N SER A 225 5.71 25.49 -1.20
CA SER A 225 5.24 24.26 -1.81
C SER A 225 6.36 23.22 -2.02
N ILE A 226 7.27 23.07 -1.05
CA ILE A 226 8.48 22.22 -1.16
C ILE A 226 8.15 20.77 -1.50
N PHE A 227 7.02 20.23 -1.00
CA PHE A 227 6.54 18.88 -1.29
C PHE A 227 5.57 18.83 -2.48
N GLY A 228 5.47 19.87 -3.29
CA GLY A 228 4.60 19.91 -4.47
C GLY A 228 5.12 19.16 -5.70
N GLY A 229 6.37 18.66 -5.66
CA GLY A 229 7.02 17.97 -6.76
C GLY A 229 7.70 16.66 -6.32
N GLN A 230 9.03 16.61 -6.44
CA GLN A 230 9.82 15.41 -6.13
C GLN A 230 9.98 15.19 -4.62
N THR A 231 8.95 14.70 -3.97
CA THR A 231 8.90 14.46 -2.52
C THR A 231 10.06 13.60 -2.01
N ASP A 232 10.47 12.57 -2.75
CA ASP A 232 11.50 11.63 -2.31
C ASP A 232 12.88 12.28 -2.19
N SER A 233 13.25 13.15 -3.13
CA SER A 233 14.53 13.87 -3.06
C SER A 233 14.58 14.85 -1.87
N VAL A 234 13.46 15.49 -1.56
CA VAL A 234 13.34 16.36 -0.37
C VAL A 234 13.53 15.54 0.90
N LEU A 235 12.87 14.39 1.03
CA LEU A 235 12.97 13.51 2.20
C LEU A 235 14.40 12.96 2.38
N VAL A 236 15.08 12.57 1.30
CA VAL A 236 16.48 12.14 1.35
C VAL A 236 17.37 13.25 1.88
N THR A 237 17.22 14.47 1.36
CA THR A 237 17.99 15.63 1.77
C THR A 237 17.75 15.97 3.25
N MET A 238 16.50 16.02 3.67
CA MET A 238 16.14 16.30 5.07
C MET A 238 16.69 15.25 6.03
N ARG A 239 16.58 13.97 5.67
CA ARG A 239 17.16 12.88 6.47
C ARG A 239 18.68 13.01 6.60
N LYS A 240 19.38 13.36 5.52
CA LYS A 240 20.82 13.58 5.54
C LYS A 240 21.17 14.68 6.52
N VAL A 241 20.52 15.84 6.43
CA VAL A 241 20.74 16.97 7.33
C VAL A 241 20.50 16.59 8.79
N LEU A 242 19.38 15.90 9.09
CA LEU A 242 19.07 15.45 10.44
C LEU A 242 20.11 14.47 10.99
N LYS A 243 20.62 13.54 10.16
CA LYS A 243 21.72 12.65 10.54
C LYS A 243 23.03 13.40 10.83
N GLU A 244 23.38 14.37 9.99
CA GLU A 244 24.62 15.17 10.14
C GLU A 244 24.61 16.05 11.38
N THR A 245 23.45 16.54 11.77
CA THR A 245 23.27 17.31 13.01
C THR A 245 23.11 16.43 14.25
N ASP A 246 23.23 15.10 14.11
CA ASP A 246 23.03 14.12 15.18
C ASP A 246 21.64 14.27 15.86
N ASN A 247 20.66 14.74 15.12
CA ASN A 247 19.31 15.04 15.59
C ASN A 247 19.28 15.96 16.84
N LYS A 248 20.27 16.81 17.04
CA LYS A 248 20.37 17.66 18.25
C LYS A 248 19.30 18.75 18.28
N GLN A 249 18.95 19.27 17.11
CA GLN A 249 17.94 20.32 16.94
C GLN A 249 17.24 20.11 15.60
N PHE A 250 15.96 20.48 15.55
CA PHE A 250 15.20 20.43 14.29
C PHE A 250 15.51 21.62 13.37
#